data_0bee117528de21eac8804a337d508b6a
#
_entry.id   0bee117528de21eac8804a337d508b6a
#
_cell.length_a   1.000
_cell.length_b   1.000
_cell.length_c   1.000
_cell.angle_alpha   90.00
_cell.angle_beta   90.00
_cell.angle_gamma   90.00
#
_symmetry.space_group_name_H-M   'P 1'
#
loop_
_entity.id
_entity.type
_entity.pdbx_description
1 polymer ?
#
loop_
_entity_poly.entity_id
_entity_poly.type
_entity_poly.pdbx_seq_one_letter_code
_entity_poly.pdbx_strand_id
1 'polypeptide(L)'
;MVEVLERIGRFTSSNIWKLTTKDRTGKGFGAPALTYIEEKRAERSIGRSVDLGAVSQSLTWGKIAEYYCDKFHLLGYELISDQTIVHPKYKFWSGSPDAKKEQTAVEIKSYEPKKFYLYTQSLLKLKEGLITLDNFKSDFKEEYWQVVSNAILLNKPKAELIAFMPSEKQLIQMREEIETTNVLEKLGIEPWQGRFIIEKEIYNLPYIPEGIEYPNFVNFEFVVPADDIIFLTKCVLDAEKLLTNG
;
A
#
# COMPACT_ATOMS: atom_id res chain seq x y z
N MET A 1 10.44 8.15 -14.09
CA MET A 1 10.75 7.21 -15.21
C MET A 1 11.65 6.05 -14.77
N VAL A 2 12.71 6.29 -13.97
CA VAL A 2 13.62 5.24 -13.46
C VAL A 2 12.88 4.24 -12.56
N GLU A 3 11.99 4.68 -11.68
CA GLU A 3 11.26 3.88 -10.72
C GLU A 3 10.35 2.81 -11.37
N VAL A 4 9.72 3.13 -12.50
CA VAL A 4 8.87 2.19 -13.23
C VAL A 4 9.71 1.04 -13.80
N LEU A 5 10.92 1.32 -14.27
CA LEU A 5 11.83 0.30 -14.83
C LEU A 5 12.28 -0.71 -13.77
N GLU A 6 12.44 -0.29 -12.52
CA GLU A 6 12.84 -1.17 -11.42
C GLU A 6 11.74 -2.15 -10.95
N ARG A 7 10.50 -1.97 -11.39
CA ARG A 7 9.35 -2.83 -11.03
C ARG A 7 8.96 -3.80 -12.14
N ILE A 8 9.43 -3.57 -13.38
CA ILE A 8 9.09 -4.42 -14.56
C ILE A 8 9.54 -5.86 -14.32
N GLY A 9 8.62 -6.79 -14.52
CA GLY A 9 8.87 -8.23 -14.40
C GLY A 9 9.16 -8.73 -12.98
N ARG A 10 8.99 -7.88 -11.96
CA ARG A 10 9.16 -8.24 -10.53
C ARG A 10 7.82 -8.42 -9.85
N PHE A 11 7.77 -9.34 -8.89
CA PHE A 11 6.64 -9.45 -7.97
C PHE A 11 6.69 -8.27 -6.99
N THR A 12 5.64 -7.44 -6.97
CA THR A 12 5.59 -6.20 -6.19
C THR A 12 4.74 -6.37 -4.94
N SER A 13 5.12 -5.70 -3.84
CA SER A 13 4.40 -5.79 -2.55
C SER A 13 2.91 -5.52 -2.67
N SER A 14 2.50 -4.54 -3.49
CA SER A 14 1.07 -4.19 -3.69
C SER A 14 0.23 -5.31 -4.30
N ASN A 15 0.83 -6.23 -5.05
CA ASN A 15 0.16 -7.37 -5.69
C ASN A 15 0.57 -8.72 -5.11
N ILE A 16 1.46 -8.74 -4.12
CA ILE A 16 2.06 -9.96 -3.57
C ILE A 16 1.02 -10.92 -2.99
N TRP A 17 -0.06 -10.39 -2.44
CA TRP A 17 -1.18 -11.16 -1.90
C TRP A 17 -1.77 -12.15 -2.91
N LYS A 18 -1.71 -11.85 -4.21
CA LYS A 18 -2.18 -12.74 -5.27
C LYS A 18 -1.46 -14.08 -5.21
N LEU A 19 -0.14 -14.09 -4.91
CA LEU A 19 0.66 -15.30 -4.80
C LEU A 19 0.30 -16.17 -3.59
N THR A 20 -0.40 -15.62 -2.60
CA THR A 20 -0.87 -16.39 -1.44
C THR A 20 -2.19 -17.11 -1.70
N THR A 21 -2.82 -16.89 -2.87
CA THR A 21 -4.06 -17.58 -3.24
C THR A 21 -3.78 -19.01 -3.69
N LYS A 22 -4.59 -19.94 -3.21
CA LYS A 22 -4.45 -21.37 -3.52
C LYS A 22 -5.58 -21.84 -4.44
N ASP A 23 -5.31 -22.89 -5.18
CA ASP A 23 -6.32 -23.63 -5.95
C ASP A 23 -7.29 -24.39 -5.01
N ARG A 24 -8.30 -25.04 -5.58
CA ARG A 24 -9.30 -25.80 -4.82
C ARG A 24 -8.71 -26.98 -4.03
N THR A 25 -7.54 -27.47 -4.41
CA THR A 25 -6.84 -28.56 -3.71
C THR A 25 -5.98 -28.05 -2.56
N GLY A 26 -5.75 -26.75 -2.48
CA GLY A 26 -4.84 -26.11 -1.51
C GLY A 26 -3.35 -26.34 -1.79
N LYS A 27 -2.99 -27.07 -2.85
CA LYS A 27 -1.61 -27.45 -3.16
C LYS A 27 -0.94 -26.54 -4.20
N GLY A 28 -1.70 -26.08 -5.20
CA GLY A 28 -1.23 -25.22 -6.28
C GLY A 28 -1.59 -23.74 -6.09
N PHE A 29 -1.17 -22.93 -7.06
CA PHE A 29 -1.57 -21.53 -7.15
C PHE A 29 -3.01 -21.41 -7.64
N GLY A 30 -3.77 -20.50 -7.03
CA GLY A 30 -5.11 -20.12 -7.49
C GLY A 30 -5.06 -19.21 -8.72
N ALA A 31 -6.20 -18.99 -9.35
CA ALA A 31 -6.31 -18.18 -10.57
C ALA A 31 -5.69 -16.77 -10.44
N PRO A 32 -5.87 -16.00 -9.35
CA PRO A 32 -5.22 -14.70 -9.20
C PRO A 32 -3.69 -14.77 -9.23
N ALA A 33 -3.10 -15.83 -8.64
CA ALA A 33 -1.65 -16.03 -8.66
C ALA A 33 -1.15 -16.37 -10.05
N LEU A 34 -1.83 -17.29 -10.74
CA LEU A 34 -1.45 -17.69 -12.11
C LEU A 34 -1.51 -16.51 -13.08
N THR A 35 -2.59 -15.72 -13.04
CA THR A 35 -2.70 -14.49 -13.84
C THR A 35 -1.55 -13.54 -13.55
N TYR A 36 -1.21 -13.32 -12.29
CA TYR A 36 -0.13 -12.42 -11.92
C TYR A 36 1.25 -12.92 -12.35
N ILE A 37 1.50 -14.22 -12.31
CA ILE A 37 2.73 -14.83 -12.81
C ILE A 37 2.85 -14.63 -14.34
N GLU A 38 1.75 -14.83 -15.09
CA GLU A 38 1.73 -14.59 -16.53
C GLU A 38 1.92 -13.11 -16.90
N GLU A 39 1.35 -12.19 -16.14
CA GLU A 39 1.62 -10.75 -16.29
C GLU A 39 3.13 -10.47 -16.18
N LYS A 40 3.81 -11.05 -15.15
CA LYS A 40 5.24 -10.84 -14.96
C LYS A 40 6.08 -11.54 -16.04
N ARG A 41 5.63 -12.68 -16.57
CA ARG A 41 6.24 -13.33 -17.73
C ARG A 41 6.16 -12.45 -18.96
N ALA A 42 5.00 -11.88 -19.25
CA ALA A 42 4.81 -10.96 -20.36
C ALA A 42 5.68 -9.71 -20.22
N GLU A 43 5.73 -9.10 -19.03
CA GLU A 43 6.58 -7.94 -18.76
C GLU A 43 8.07 -8.23 -19.03
N ARG A 44 8.57 -9.39 -18.61
CA ARG A 44 9.96 -9.80 -18.89
C ARG A 44 10.21 -10.03 -20.36
N SER A 45 9.22 -10.60 -21.06
CA SER A 45 9.34 -10.91 -22.50
C SER A 45 9.34 -9.66 -23.38
N ILE A 46 8.48 -8.67 -23.03
CA ILE A 46 8.33 -7.45 -23.83
C ILE A 46 9.20 -6.28 -23.33
N GLY A 47 9.82 -6.41 -22.15
CA GLY A 47 10.69 -5.38 -21.55
C GLY A 47 9.97 -4.13 -21.06
N ARG A 48 8.64 -4.19 -20.83
CA ARG A 48 7.83 -3.07 -20.33
C ARG A 48 6.65 -3.56 -19.50
N SER A 49 6.05 -2.64 -18.70
CA SER A 49 4.81 -2.94 -17.98
C SER A 49 3.69 -3.33 -18.96
N VAL A 50 2.93 -4.36 -18.62
CA VAL A 50 1.68 -4.72 -19.32
C VAL A 50 0.52 -3.84 -18.85
N ASP A 51 0.61 -3.31 -17.62
CA ASP A 51 -0.32 -2.29 -17.13
C ASP A 51 0.18 -0.91 -17.58
N LEU A 52 -0.61 -0.24 -18.41
CA LEU A 52 -0.28 1.09 -18.92
C LEU A 52 -0.52 2.21 -17.90
N GLY A 53 -0.92 1.85 -16.67
CA GLY A 53 -1.03 2.79 -15.57
C GLY A 53 -2.09 3.87 -15.83
N ALA A 54 -3.36 3.50 -15.77
CA ALA A 54 -4.41 4.52 -15.75
C ALA A 54 -4.25 5.38 -14.49
N VAL A 55 -3.93 6.66 -14.68
CA VAL A 55 -3.95 7.62 -13.58
C VAL A 55 -5.41 7.81 -13.17
N SER A 56 -5.75 7.35 -11.97
CA SER A 56 -7.09 7.55 -11.41
C SER A 56 -7.06 8.62 -10.31
N GLN A 57 -8.20 9.29 -10.12
CA GLN A 57 -8.33 10.23 -9.00
C GLN A 57 -8.05 9.55 -7.64
N SER A 58 -8.41 8.27 -7.50
CA SER A 58 -8.13 7.52 -6.27
C SER A 58 -6.65 7.31 -6.02
N LEU A 59 -5.85 7.02 -7.06
CA LEU A 59 -4.39 6.91 -6.93
C LEU A 59 -3.74 8.24 -6.59
N THR A 60 -4.19 9.33 -7.26
CA THR A 60 -3.72 10.68 -6.97
C THR A 60 -4.08 11.10 -5.55
N TRP A 61 -5.33 10.81 -5.11
CA TRP A 61 -5.76 11.03 -3.74
C TRP A 61 -4.87 10.30 -2.74
N GLY A 62 -4.61 9.00 -2.97
CA GLY A 62 -3.73 8.19 -2.12
C GLY A 62 -2.39 8.86 -1.87
N LYS A 63 -1.65 9.21 -2.93
CA LYS A 63 -0.35 9.90 -2.84
C LYS A 63 -0.40 11.20 -2.04
N ILE A 64 -1.42 12.03 -2.30
CA ILE A 64 -1.58 13.29 -1.60
C ILE A 64 -1.91 13.06 -0.13
N ALA A 65 -2.81 12.14 0.16
CA ALA A 65 -3.20 11.81 1.52
C ALA A 65 -2.05 11.18 2.32
N GLU A 66 -1.20 10.34 1.72
CA GLU A 66 0.02 9.80 2.34
C GLU A 66 0.97 10.94 2.78
N TYR A 67 1.24 11.90 1.89
CA TYR A 67 2.06 13.07 2.20
C TYR A 67 1.50 13.88 3.36
N TYR A 68 0.19 14.12 3.39
CA TYR A 68 -0.43 14.87 4.47
C TYR A 68 -0.61 14.04 5.75
N CYS A 69 -0.75 12.73 5.66
CA CYS A 69 -0.68 11.84 6.82
C CYS A 69 0.66 11.98 7.54
N ASP A 70 1.78 11.97 6.79
CA ASP A 70 3.10 12.21 7.33
C ASP A 70 3.17 13.58 8.02
N LYS A 71 2.80 14.62 7.32
CA LYS A 71 2.86 15.99 7.80
C LYS A 71 2.06 16.23 9.09
N PHE A 72 0.92 15.56 9.24
CA PHE A 72 0.02 15.77 10.38
C PHE A 72 0.26 14.80 11.54
N HIS A 73 0.77 13.59 11.28
CA HIS A 73 0.73 12.52 12.27
C HIS A 73 2.04 11.73 12.43
N LEU A 74 2.99 11.78 11.47
CA LEU A 74 4.13 10.85 11.46
C LEU A 74 5.46 11.51 11.88
N LEU A 75 5.43 12.29 12.95
CA LEU A 75 6.67 12.85 13.49
C LEU A 75 7.66 11.73 13.89
N GLY A 76 8.87 11.76 13.31
CA GLY A 76 9.91 10.77 13.56
C GLY A 76 9.84 9.53 12.64
N TYR A 77 8.94 9.51 11.66
CA TYR A 77 8.97 8.53 10.57
C TYR A 77 9.83 9.05 9.42
N GLU A 78 10.36 8.14 8.62
CA GLU A 78 11.07 8.45 7.38
C GLU A 78 10.21 8.00 6.21
N LEU A 79 9.69 8.96 5.43
CA LEU A 79 8.97 8.70 4.19
C LEU A 79 9.93 8.13 3.14
N ILE A 80 9.52 7.04 2.50
CA ILE A 80 10.28 6.35 1.45
C ILE A 80 9.39 5.90 0.29
N SER A 81 8.19 6.45 0.18
CA SER A 81 7.20 6.06 -0.84
C SER A 81 7.66 6.29 -2.29
N ASP A 82 8.65 7.16 -2.49
CA ASP A 82 9.32 7.42 -3.77
C ASP A 82 10.42 6.41 -4.13
N GLN A 83 10.72 5.46 -3.22
CA GLN A 83 11.79 4.49 -3.40
C GLN A 83 11.25 3.10 -3.69
N THR A 84 11.78 2.47 -4.74
CA THR A 84 11.57 1.04 -4.97
C THR A 84 12.66 0.23 -4.27
N ILE A 85 12.27 -0.53 -3.26
CA ILE A 85 13.16 -1.44 -2.53
C ILE A 85 13.14 -2.81 -3.19
N VAL A 86 14.31 -3.27 -3.65
CA VAL A 86 14.50 -4.59 -4.25
C VAL A 86 15.05 -5.54 -3.21
N HIS A 87 14.47 -6.74 -3.09
CA HIS A 87 14.94 -7.75 -2.15
C HIS A 87 16.43 -8.04 -2.36
N PRO A 88 17.29 -8.00 -1.32
CA PRO A 88 18.74 -8.10 -1.48
C PRO A 88 19.20 -9.39 -2.17
N LYS A 89 18.54 -10.52 -1.89
CA LYS A 89 18.83 -11.83 -2.43
C LYS A 89 17.96 -12.19 -3.65
N TYR A 90 16.65 -11.90 -3.60
CA TYR A 90 15.68 -12.32 -4.61
C TYR A 90 15.29 -11.13 -5.50
N LYS A 91 16.12 -10.83 -6.52
CA LYS A 91 15.99 -9.61 -7.36
C LYS A 91 14.69 -9.50 -8.14
N PHE A 92 13.91 -10.57 -8.21
CA PHE A 92 12.57 -10.61 -8.79
C PHE A 92 11.45 -10.20 -7.82
N TRP A 93 11.79 -9.70 -6.63
CA TRP A 93 10.86 -9.22 -5.61
C TRP A 93 11.19 -7.77 -5.23
N SER A 94 10.19 -6.89 -5.27
CA SER A 94 10.34 -5.48 -4.94
C SER A 94 9.08 -4.90 -4.29
N GLY A 95 9.19 -3.71 -3.74
CA GLY A 95 8.07 -2.96 -3.18
C GLY A 95 8.44 -1.51 -2.94
N SER A 96 7.44 -0.65 -2.78
CA SER A 96 7.61 0.73 -2.36
C SER A 96 6.83 0.91 -1.07
N PRO A 97 7.48 0.71 0.10
CA PRO A 97 6.87 1.00 1.40
C PRO A 97 6.61 2.51 1.54
N ASP A 98 5.53 2.91 2.18
CA ASP A 98 5.20 4.33 2.33
C ASP A 98 6.16 5.03 3.28
N ALA A 99 6.44 4.40 4.43
CA ALA A 99 7.38 4.93 5.42
C ALA A 99 8.07 3.81 6.21
N LYS A 100 9.05 4.21 7.03
CA LYS A 100 9.68 3.35 8.03
C LYS A 100 9.99 4.13 9.30
N LYS A 101 10.06 3.44 10.42
CA LYS A 101 10.64 3.94 11.68
C LYS A 101 11.43 2.82 12.34
N GLU A 102 12.61 3.13 12.91
CA GLU A 102 13.46 2.15 13.63
C GLU A 102 13.39 0.71 13.10
N GLN A 103 12.55 -0.14 13.72
CA GLN A 103 12.41 -1.57 13.43
C GLN A 103 11.10 -1.91 12.69
N THR A 104 10.40 -0.91 12.15
CA THR A 104 9.05 -1.06 11.62
C THR A 104 8.94 -0.61 10.17
N ALA A 105 8.33 -1.43 9.31
CA ALA A 105 7.85 -1.04 7.99
C ALA A 105 6.41 -0.50 8.12
N VAL A 106 6.10 0.56 7.41
CA VAL A 106 4.82 1.28 7.55
C VAL A 106 4.09 1.30 6.22
N GLU A 107 2.79 1.05 6.28
CA GLU A 107 1.86 1.13 5.16
C GLU A 107 0.68 2.03 5.52
N ILE A 108 0.45 3.07 4.71
CA ILE A 108 -0.57 4.08 4.93
C ILE A 108 -1.72 3.83 3.96
N LYS A 109 -2.95 3.82 4.47
CA LYS A 109 -4.15 3.66 3.64
C LYS A 109 -5.12 4.81 3.82
N SER A 110 -5.44 5.48 2.71
CA SER A 110 -6.43 6.55 2.61
C SER A 110 -7.50 6.16 1.61
N TYR A 111 -8.58 5.64 2.13
CA TYR A 111 -9.68 5.07 1.36
C TYR A 111 -10.87 6.04 1.20
N GLU A 112 -11.76 5.71 0.28
CA GLU A 112 -13.12 6.24 0.25
C GLU A 112 -13.84 5.97 1.59
N PRO A 113 -14.80 6.81 2.02
CA PRO A 113 -15.37 6.77 3.37
C PRO A 113 -15.86 5.40 3.84
N LYS A 114 -16.52 4.63 2.97
CA LYS A 114 -17.01 3.29 3.32
C LYS A 114 -15.86 2.32 3.64
N LYS A 115 -14.84 2.26 2.78
CA LYS A 115 -13.71 1.34 2.99
C LYS A 115 -12.84 1.84 4.15
N PHE A 116 -12.67 3.16 4.30
CA PHE A 116 -12.00 3.75 5.45
C PHE A 116 -12.66 3.31 6.76
N TYR A 117 -13.99 3.44 6.87
CA TYR A 117 -14.73 3.00 8.05
C TYR A 117 -14.47 1.54 8.39
N LEU A 118 -14.61 0.63 7.42
CA LEU A 118 -14.42 -0.81 7.64
C LEU A 118 -12.98 -1.13 8.07
N TYR A 119 -12.01 -0.52 7.41
CA TYR A 119 -10.60 -0.71 7.71
C TYR A 119 -10.25 -0.19 9.10
N THR A 120 -10.65 1.02 9.43
CA THR A 120 -10.44 1.65 10.74
C THR A 120 -11.09 0.85 11.86
N GLN A 121 -12.33 0.37 11.68
CA GLN A 121 -12.99 -0.50 12.67
C GLN A 121 -12.19 -1.79 12.93
N SER A 122 -11.62 -2.38 11.90
CA SER A 122 -10.80 -3.58 12.06
C SER A 122 -9.49 -3.29 12.80
N LEU A 123 -8.83 -2.15 12.52
CA LEU A 123 -7.64 -1.74 13.26
C LEU A 123 -7.94 -1.45 14.73
N LEU A 124 -9.06 -0.79 15.04
CA LEU A 124 -9.50 -0.54 16.41
C LEU A 124 -9.78 -1.86 17.16
N LYS A 125 -10.50 -2.78 16.53
CA LYS A 125 -10.76 -4.11 17.12
C LYS A 125 -9.48 -4.91 17.37
N LEU A 126 -8.46 -4.79 16.49
CA LEU A 126 -7.13 -5.37 16.72
C LEU A 126 -6.46 -4.75 17.96
N LYS A 127 -6.48 -3.41 18.08
CA LYS A 127 -5.91 -2.69 19.24
C LYS A 127 -6.56 -3.11 20.55
N GLU A 128 -7.86 -3.36 20.53
CA GLU A 128 -8.67 -3.77 21.69
C GLU A 128 -8.61 -5.29 21.96
N GLY A 129 -7.95 -6.05 21.07
CA GLY A 129 -7.87 -7.52 21.19
C GLY A 129 -9.20 -8.24 20.91
N LEU A 130 -10.17 -7.56 20.26
CA LEU A 130 -11.48 -8.12 19.92
C LEU A 130 -11.45 -9.04 18.70
N ILE A 131 -10.45 -8.87 17.84
CA ILE A 131 -10.15 -9.78 16.73
C ILE A 131 -8.67 -10.13 16.74
N THR A 132 -8.33 -11.26 16.12
CA THR A 132 -6.94 -11.69 15.93
C THR A 132 -6.34 -11.11 14.66
N LEU A 133 -5.02 -11.15 14.55
CA LEU A 133 -4.30 -10.79 13.32
C LEU A 133 -4.72 -11.69 12.13
N ASP A 134 -5.08 -12.96 12.38
CA ASP A 134 -5.57 -13.87 11.34
C ASP A 134 -6.95 -13.48 10.83
N ASN A 135 -7.85 -12.96 11.69
CA ASN A 135 -9.12 -12.39 11.23
C ASN A 135 -8.87 -11.21 10.31
N PHE A 136 -8.02 -10.27 10.72
CA PHE A 136 -7.66 -9.12 9.90
C PHE A 136 -7.01 -9.54 8.57
N LYS A 137 -6.09 -10.50 8.58
CA LYS A 137 -5.44 -11.06 7.39
C LYS A 137 -6.44 -11.69 6.41
N SER A 138 -7.55 -12.25 6.91
CA SER A 138 -8.62 -12.77 6.07
C SER A 138 -9.41 -11.65 5.39
N ASP A 139 -9.78 -10.60 6.14
CA ASP A 139 -10.67 -9.52 5.69
C ASP A 139 -9.93 -8.48 4.84
N PHE A 140 -8.66 -8.19 5.18
CA PHE A 140 -7.79 -7.21 4.54
C PHE A 140 -6.50 -7.85 4.04
N LYS A 141 -6.66 -8.88 3.24
CA LYS A 141 -5.58 -9.71 2.72
C LYS A 141 -4.54 -8.93 1.92
N GLU A 142 -4.98 -7.98 1.11
CA GLU A 142 -4.12 -7.15 0.27
C GLU A 142 -3.18 -6.31 1.13
N GLU A 143 -3.75 -5.57 2.08
CA GLU A 143 -3.06 -4.65 2.97
C GLU A 143 -2.09 -5.41 3.90
N TYR A 144 -2.55 -6.54 4.43
CA TYR A 144 -1.74 -7.38 5.29
C TYR A 144 -0.48 -7.90 4.59
N TRP A 145 -0.65 -8.56 3.43
CA TRP A 145 0.49 -9.11 2.72
C TRP A 145 1.38 -8.05 2.09
N GLN A 146 0.84 -6.88 1.76
CA GLN A 146 1.64 -5.76 1.30
C GLN A 146 2.61 -5.28 2.38
N VAL A 147 2.13 -5.01 3.60
CA VAL A 147 3.00 -4.54 4.69
C VAL A 147 3.96 -5.62 5.17
N VAL A 148 3.57 -6.90 5.20
CA VAL A 148 4.47 -8.03 5.49
C VAL A 148 5.58 -8.12 4.45
N SER A 149 5.25 -8.00 3.16
CA SER A 149 6.23 -7.95 2.08
C SER A 149 7.20 -6.78 2.25
N ASN A 150 6.68 -5.59 2.55
CA ASN A 150 7.49 -4.40 2.79
C ASN A 150 8.42 -4.56 4.01
N ALA A 151 7.96 -5.21 5.07
CA ALA A 151 8.79 -5.53 6.23
C ALA A 151 9.95 -6.49 5.88
N ILE A 152 9.69 -7.52 5.06
CA ILE A 152 10.72 -8.43 4.54
C ILE A 152 11.74 -7.67 3.70
N LEU A 153 11.29 -6.83 2.76
CA LEU A 153 12.18 -6.05 1.87
C LEU A 153 13.09 -5.10 2.65
N LEU A 154 12.55 -4.46 3.69
CA LEU A 154 13.29 -3.55 4.56
C LEU A 154 14.10 -4.27 5.65
N ASN A 155 13.99 -5.60 5.76
CA ASN A 155 14.56 -6.40 6.85
C ASN A 155 14.16 -5.85 8.24
N LYS A 156 12.87 -5.57 8.42
CA LYS A 156 12.28 -5.09 9.66
C LYS A 156 11.45 -6.17 10.34
N PRO A 157 11.57 -6.37 11.68
CA PRO A 157 10.81 -7.39 12.39
C PRO A 157 9.35 -6.99 12.63
N LYS A 158 9.01 -5.72 12.46
CA LYS A 158 7.68 -5.19 12.72
C LYS A 158 7.07 -4.56 11.49
N ALA A 159 5.74 -4.55 11.46
CA ALA A 159 4.92 -3.88 10.48
C ALA A 159 3.89 -2.98 11.17
N GLU A 160 3.55 -1.87 10.55
CA GLU A 160 2.53 -0.95 11.02
C GLU A 160 1.56 -0.62 9.89
N LEU A 161 0.28 -0.78 10.18
CA LEU A 161 -0.82 -0.41 9.31
C LEU A 161 -1.43 0.89 9.81
N ILE A 162 -1.60 1.84 8.91
CA ILE A 162 -2.17 3.15 9.20
C ILE A 162 -3.41 3.37 8.34
N ALA A 163 -4.50 3.79 8.98
CA ALA A 163 -5.67 4.36 8.34
C ALA A 163 -5.66 5.88 8.54
N PHE A 164 -5.73 6.63 7.46
CA PHE A 164 -5.82 8.09 7.51
C PHE A 164 -6.91 8.60 6.56
N MET A 165 -7.71 9.52 7.08
CA MET A 165 -8.64 10.36 6.33
C MET A 165 -8.58 11.75 6.95
N PRO A 166 -8.34 12.83 6.20
CA PRO A 166 -8.21 14.15 6.80
C PRO A 166 -9.50 14.55 7.55
N SER A 167 -9.35 15.28 8.64
CA SER A 167 -10.49 16.05 9.20
C SER A 167 -10.86 17.20 8.27
N GLU A 168 -12.03 17.78 8.43
CA GLU A 168 -12.45 18.92 7.62
C GLU A 168 -11.43 20.06 7.64
N LYS A 169 -10.90 20.41 8.82
CA LYS A 169 -9.84 21.42 8.96
C LYS A 169 -8.57 21.06 8.20
N GLN A 170 -8.14 19.80 8.31
CA GLN A 170 -6.99 19.32 7.57
C GLN A 170 -7.22 19.35 6.06
N LEU A 171 -8.42 18.96 5.59
CA LEU A 171 -8.76 19.01 4.17
C LEU A 171 -8.75 20.45 3.63
N ILE A 172 -9.26 21.42 4.38
CA ILE A 172 -9.19 22.85 4.02
C ILE A 172 -7.73 23.28 3.89
N GLN A 173 -6.90 22.98 4.90
CA GLN A 173 -5.46 23.28 4.86
C GLN A 173 -4.75 22.62 3.66
N MET A 174 -5.09 21.36 3.34
CA MET A 174 -4.56 20.66 2.17
C MET A 174 -4.90 21.41 0.88
N ARG A 175 -6.16 21.85 0.71
CA ARG A 175 -6.61 22.59 -0.46
C ARG A 175 -5.87 23.91 -0.62
N GLU A 176 -5.76 24.69 0.45
CA GLU A 176 -5.04 25.96 0.45
C GLU A 176 -3.57 25.78 0.07
N GLU A 177 -2.92 24.76 0.61
CA GLU A 177 -1.51 24.48 0.31
C GLU A 177 -1.33 23.99 -1.14
N ILE A 178 -2.22 23.12 -1.65
CA ILE A 178 -2.19 22.66 -3.03
C ILE A 178 -2.38 23.83 -4.00
N GLU A 179 -3.23 24.79 -3.67
CA GLU A 179 -3.50 25.96 -4.51
C GLU A 179 -2.35 26.99 -4.48
N THR A 180 -1.72 27.17 -3.32
CA THR A 180 -0.75 28.26 -3.11
C THR A 180 0.72 27.82 -3.22
N THR A 181 1.00 26.53 -3.31
CA THR A 181 2.36 26.00 -3.36
C THR A 181 2.56 24.99 -4.50
N ASN A 182 3.79 24.50 -4.64
CA ASN A 182 4.15 23.49 -5.63
C ASN A 182 4.13 22.05 -5.04
N VAL A 183 3.28 21.76 -4.07
CA VAL A 183 3.22 20.43 -3.41
C VAL A 183 2.93 19.30 -4.40
N LEU A 184 2.07 19.52 -5.41
CA LEU A 184 1.79 18.49 -6.43
C LEU A 184 3.04 18.16 -7.26
N GLU A 185 3.81 19.17 -7.66
CA GLU A 185 5.07 18.98 -8.39
C GLU A 185 6.09 18.17 -7.54
N LYS A 186 6.22 18.48 -6.26
CA LYS A 186 7.07 17.73 -5.33
C LYS A 186 6.69 16.25 -5.22
N LEU A 187 5.40 15.95 -5.36
CA LEU A 187 4.86 14.58 -5.36
C LEU A 187 4.91 13.91 -6.74
N GLY A 188 5.45 14.57 -7.75
CA GLY A 188 5.45 14.08 -9.12
C GLY A 188 4.03 13.91 -9.69
N ILE A 189 3.10 14.76 -9.26
CA ILE A 189 1.70 14.80 -9.69
C ILE A 189 1.54 16.01 -10.63
N GLU A 190 1.12 15.73 -11.86
CA GLU A 190 0.80 16.81 -12.80
C GLU A 190 -0.37 17.66 -12.26
N PRO A 191 -0.34 19.00 -12.39
CA PRO A 191 -1.37 19.88 -11.83
C PRO A 191 -2.80 19.48 -12.20
N TRP A 192 -3.03 19.05 -13.44
CA TRP A 192 -4.36 18.61 -13.90
C TRP A 192 -4.86 17.33 -13.18
N GLN A 193 -3.96 16.47 -12.69
CA GLN A 193 -4.31 15.24 -11.94
C GLN A 193 -4.81 15.55 -10.53
N GLY A 194 -4.24 16.58 -9.89
CA GLY A 194 -4.62 17.00 -8.52
C GLY A 194 -5.73 18.04 -8.47
N ARG A 195 -6.10 18.63 -9.63
CA ARG A 195 -7.05 19.74 -9.72
C ARG A 195 -8.43 19.42 -9.10
N PHE A 196 -8.87 18.16 -9.15
CA PHE A 196 -10.14 17.74 -8.57
C PHE A 196 -10.24 18.02 -7.05
N ILE A 197 -9.12 18.14 -6.34
CA ILE A 197 -9.12 18.44 -4.90
C ILE A 197 -9.55 19.88 -4.65
N ILE A 198 -9.20 20.79 -5.58
CA ILE A 198 -9.57 22.22 -5.49
C ILE A 198 -10.94 22.47 -6.12
N GLU A 199 -11.24 21.84 -7.25
CA GLU A 199 -12.45 22.11 -8.05
C GLU A 199 -13.71 21.45 -7.48
N LYS A 200 -13.59 20.27 -6.83
CA LYS A 200 -14.76 19.62 -6.24
C LYS A 200 -15.24 20.36 -5.01
N GLU A 201 -16.54 20.34 -4.81
CA GLU A 201 -17.13 20.74 -3.53
C GLU A 201 -16.58 19.84 -2.42
N ILE A 202 -16.34 20.41 -1.24
CA ILE A 202 -15.65 19.73 -0.14
C ILE A 202 -16.33 18.42 0.26
N TYR A 203 -17.67 18.38 0.24
CA TYR A 203 -18.47 17.20 0.58
C TYR A 203 -18.35 16.04 -0.43
N ASN A 204 -17.72 16.28 -1.59
CA ASN A 204 -17.41 15.26 -2.59
C ASN A 204 -15.99 14.68 -2.46
N LEU A 205 -15.26 15.08 -1.42
CA LEU A 205 -13.93 14.56 -1.09
C LEU A 205 -13.99 13.69 0.17
N PRO A 206 -13.06 12.75 0.36
CA PRO A 206 -13.01 11.94 1.59
C PRO A 206 -12.49 12.78 2.77
N TYR A 207 -13.30 12.98 3.81
CA TYR A 207 -12.90 13.64 5.05
C TYR A 207 -13.84 13.27 6.20
N ILE A 208 -13.42 13.56 7.44
CA ILE A 208 -14.25 13.45 8.63
C ILE A 208 -14.78 14.86 8.97
N PRO A 209 -16.11 15.09 8.93
CA PRO A 209 -16.71 16.39 9.22
C PRO A 209 -16.42 16.89 10.63
N GLU A 210 -16.40 18.22 10.80
CA GLU A 210 -16.22 18.82 12.11
C GLU A 210 -17.37 18.43 13.05
N GLY A 211 -17.06 18.19 14.34
CA GLY A 211 -18.03 17.76 15.34
C GLY A 211 -18.35 16.26 15.34
N ILE A 212 -17.77 15.48 14.42
CA ILE A 212 -17.91 14.01 14.41
C ILE A 212 -16.77 13.38 15.22
N GLU A 213 -17.14 12.69 16.30
CA GLU A 213 -16.20 11.94 17.15
C GLU A 213 -15.83 10.59 16.52
N TYR A 214 -15.20 10.62 15.33
CA TYR A 214 -14.66 9.45 14.69
C TYR A 214 -13.17 9.68 14.41
N PRO A 215 -12.29 8.68 14.69
CA PRO A 215 -10.85 8.88 14.51
C PRO A 215 -10.51 9.04 13.04
N ASN A 216 -9.84 10.13 12.72
CA ASN A 216 -9.31 10.40 11.39
C ASN A 216 -7.94 9.78 11.12
N PHE A 217 -7.29 9.28 12.18
CA PHE A 217 -6.03 8.55 12.14
C PHE A 217 -6.08 7.38 13.12
N VAL A 218 -5.79 6.18 12.64
CA VAL A 218 -5.64 4.96 13.46
C VAL A 218 -4.44 4.19 12.96
N ASN A 219 -3.59 3.75 13.86
CA ASN A 219 -2.46 2.88 13.56
C ASN A 219 -2.49 1.59 14.37
N PHE A 220 -1.90 0.53 13.83
CA PHE A 220 -1.70 -0.74 14.52
C PHE A 220 -0.34 -1.33 14.14
N GLU A 221 0.57 -1.40 15.12
CA GLU A 221 1.89 -2.03 14.97
C GLU A 221 1.84 -3.47 15.49
N PHE A 222 2.49 -4.39 14.78
CA PHE A 222 2.61 -5.78 15.18
C PHE A 222 3.97 -6.36 14.79
N VAL A 223 4.40 -7.40 15.52
CA VAL A 223 5.56 -8.21 15.13
C VAL A 223 5.12 -9.13 13.98
N VAL A 224 5.85 -9.11 12.88
CA VAL A 224 5.54 -9.96 11.72
C VAL A 224 5.73 -11.42 12.10
N PRO A 225 4.70 -12.28 12.01
CA PRO A 225 4.82 -13.69 12.36
C PRO A 225 5.88 -14.41 11.50
N ALA A 226 6.76 -15.17 12.15
CA ALA A 226 7.80 -15.90 11.43
C ALA A 226 7.25 -16.87 10.37
N ASP A 227 6.13 -17.52 10.66
CA ASP A 227 5.46 -18.41 9.73
C ASP A 227 4.95 -17.69 8.49
N ASP A 228 4.49 -16.44 8.62
CA ASP A 228 4.05 -15.62 7.48
C ASP A 228 5.22 -15.17 6.61
N ILE A 229 6.37 -14.87 7.22
CA ILE A 229 7.61 -14.57 6.47
C ILE A 229 8.02 -15.80 5.63
N ILE A 230 8.06 -16.97 6.25
CA ILE A 230 8.40 -18.25 5.61
C ILE A 230 7.40 -18.56 4.48
N PHE A 231 6.11 -18.44 4.76
CA PHE A 231 5.03 -18.73 3.84
C PHE A 231 5.08 -17.80 2.61
N LEU A 232 5.17 -16.48 2.82
CA LEU A 232 5.21 -15.52 1.72
C LEU A 232 6.47 -15.71 0.87
N THR A 233 7.63 -15.88 1.52
CA THR A 233 8.89 -16.12 0.81
C THR A 233 8.79 -17.37 -0.06
N LYS A 234 8.22 -18.45 0.45
CA LYS A 234 7.98 -19.68 -0.32
C LYS A 234 7.07 -19.41 -1.52
N CYS A 235 5.96 -18.69 -1.34
CA CYS A 235 5.05 -18.36 -2.44
C CYS A 235 5.77 -17.60 -3.56
N VAL A 236 6.61 -16.61 -3.20
CA VAL A 236 7.37 -15.83 -4.18
C VAL A 236 8.40 -16.69 -4.92
N LEU A 237 9.12 -17.57 -4.21
CA LEU A 237 10.10 -18.48 -4.81
C LEU A 237 9.45 -19.51 -5.73
N ASP A 238 8.30 -20.07 -5.34
CA ASP A 238 7.57 -21.04 -6.16
C ASP A 238 6.96 -20.36 -7.41
N ALA A 239 6.50 -19.11 -7.29
CA ALA A 239 6.05 -18.32 -8.43
C ALA A 239 7.18 -18.03 -9.42
N GLU A 240 8.38 -17.68 -8.94
CA GLU A 240 9.56 -17.48 -9.80
C GLU A 240 9.96 -18.75 -10.54
N LYS A 241 9.97 -19.90 -9.86
CA LYS A 241 10.23 -21.20 -10.51
C LYS A 241 9.23 -21.50 -11.62
N LEU A 242 7.94 -21.26 -11.38
CA LEU A 242 6.90 -21.47 -12.38
C LEU A 242 7.05 -20.52 -13.57
N LEU A 243 7.45 -19.27 -13.30
CA LEU A 243 7.69 -18.26 -14.33
C LEU A 243 8.89 -18.64 -15.23
N THR A 244 9.97 -19.19 -14.63
CA THR A 244 11.22 -19.48 -15.36
C THR A 244 11.25 -20.85 -16.04
N ASN A 245 10.44 -21.83 -15.58
CA ASN A 245 10.43 -23.20 -16.09
C ASN A 245 9.27 -23.48 -17.07
N GLY A 246 8.40 -22.56 -17.32
CA GLY A 246 7.31 -22.62 -18.30
C GLY A 246 7.57 -21.72 -19.50
#